data_f22f584b8b7ffb23d548db1e7aa552d2
#
_entry.id   f22f584b8b7ffb23d548db1e7aa552d2
#
_cell.length_a   1.000
_cell.length_b   1.000
_cell.length_c   1.000
_cell.angle_alpha   90.00
_cell.angle_beta   90.00
_cell.angle_gamma   90.00
#
_symmetry.space_group_name_H-M   'P 1'
#
loop_
_entity.id
_entity.type
_entity.pdbx_description
1 polymer ?
#
loop_
_entity_poly.entity_id
_entity_poly.type
_entity_poly.pdbx_seq_one_letter_code
_entity_poly.pdbx_strand_id
1 'polypeptide(L)'
;MLSFFKKMDMNEEDGGVVQRVTTNAPKIIESKQIIIFECKFSTLAFLDLDEEIGNRVYILEARLENEFVNGRYRHRSRFENNVDVTFKAEPSFMERLQRIIEEHNLAKNNGVCVKVNGLPDMYGAKLMVDYASGERIYTSNNQDNFLSVSAIKEMLRLFRKQLS
;
A
#
# COMPACT_ATOMS: atom_id res chain seq x y z
N MET A 1 -10.54 -16.66 -18.10
CA MET A 1 -9.86 -16.73 -16.79
C MET A 1 -10.91 -16.80 -15.70
N LEU A 2 -11.07 -17.96 -15.06
CA LEU A 2 -12.06 -18.17 -14.01
C LEU A 2 -11.46 -17.72 -12.67
N SER A 3 -11.90 -16.56 -12.16
CA SER A 3 -11.57 -16.16 -10.80
C SER A 3 -12.56 -16.81 -9.84
N PHE A 4 -12.10 -17.72 -9.01
CA PHE A 4 -12.90 -18.27 -7.93
C PHE A 4 -12.84 -17.32 -6.72
N PHE A 5 -13.94 -16.68 -6.40
CA PHE A 5 -14.10 -15.93 -5.18
C PHE A 5 -14.65 -16.87 -4.10
N LYS A 6 -13.90 -17.08 -3.04
CA LYS A 6 -14.42 -17.75 -1.86
C LYS A 6 -15.01 -16.70 -0.93
N LYS A 7 -16.32 -16.63 -0.88
CA LYS A 7 -17.06 -15.81 0.09
C LYS A 7 -17.22 -16.66 1.34
N MET A 8 -16.70 -16.19 2.47
CA MET A 8 -17.10 -16.72 3.77
C MET A 8 -18.26 -15.87 4.26
N ASP A 9 -19.46 -16.46 4.29
CA ASP A 9 -20.62 -15.83 4.90
C ASP A 9 -20.52 -15.99 6.42
N MET A 10 -20.40 -14.87 7.12
CA MET A 10 -20.60 -14.80 8.56
C MET A 10 -21.80 -13.88 8.84
N ASN A 11 -22.56 -14.21 9.85
CA ASN A 11 -23.82 -13.54 10.21
C ASN A 11 -23.67 -12.01 10.25
N GLU A 12 -24.59 -11.31 9.61
CA GLU A 12 -24.62 -9.85 9.45
C GLU A 12 -24.72 -9.07 10.76
N GLU A 13 -25.03 -9.71 11.89
CA GLU A 13 -25.26 -9.04 13.18
C GLU A 13 -23.98 -8.72 13.97
N ASP A 14 -22.82 -9.29 13.63
CA ASP A 14 -21.58 -9.17 14.40
C ASP A 14 -20.39 -8.57 13.62
N GLY A 15 -20.60 -7.56 12.78
CA GLY A 15 -19.50 -6.95 12.05
C GLY A 15 -18.73 -7.95 11.17
N GLY A 16 -19.45 -8.72 10.36
CA GLY A 16 -18.93 -9.84 9.59
C GLY A 16 -17.67 -9.54 8.77
N VAL A 17 -16.74 -10.48 8.76
CA VAL A 17 -15.52 -10.42 7.96
C VAL A 17 -15.81 -10.91 6.55
N VAL A 18 -15.52 -10.07 5.55
CA VAL A 18 -15.53 -10.46 4.14
C VAL A 18 -14.09 -10.61 3.69
N GLN A 19 -13.71 -11.82 3.33
CA GLN A 19 -12.41 -12.11 2.73
C GLN A 19 -12.60 -12.49 1.27
N ARG A 20 -11.87 -11.80 0.40
CA ARG A 20 -11.78 -12.14 -1.03
C ARG A 20 -10.35 -12.56 -1.34
N VAL A 21 -10.20 -13.71 -1.96
CA VAL A 21 -8.90 -14.21 -2.40
C VAL A 21 -8.98 -14.48 -3.89
N THR A 22 -8.13 -13.83 -4.65
CA THR A 22 -7.92 -14.14 -6.05
C THR A 22 -6.86 -15.23 -6.16
N THR A 23 -7.27 -16.46 -6.37
CA THR A 23 -6.41 -17.65 -6.32
C THR A 23 -5.28 -17.63 -7.35
N ASN A 24 -5.46 -16.92 -8.47
CA ASN A 24 -4.48 -16.83 -9.55
C ASN A 24 -3.56 -15.60 -9.44
N ALA A 25 -3.67 -14.80 -8.38
CA ALA A 25 -2.81 -13.66 -8.21
C ALA A 25 -1.36 -14.11 -7.98
N PRO A 26 -0.39 -13.69 -8.82
CA PRO A 26 0.99 -14.13 -8.68
C PRO A 26 1.59 -13.59 -7.37
N LYS A 27 2.32 -14.44 -6.66
CA LYS A 27 3.07 -14.05 -5.46
C LYS A 27 4.51 -13.62 -5.80
N ILE A 28 4.92 -13.83 -7.02
CA ILE A 28 6.18 -13.39 -7.60
C ILE A 28 5.85 -12.59 -8.86
N ILE A 29 6.33 -11.36 -8.92
CA ILE A 29 6.18 -10.48 -10.07
C ILE A 29 7.46 -10.54 -10.88
N GLU A 30 7.36 -10.85 -12.17
CA GLU A 30 8.51 -10.94 -13.07
C GLU A 30 8.96 -9.57 -13.58
N SER A 31 8.01 -8.67 -13.82
CA SER A 31 8.32 -7.31 -14.28
C SER A 31 9.04 -6.50 -13.21
N LYS A 32 9.96 -5.67 -13.65
CA LYS A 32 10.69 -4.71 -12.82
C LYS A 32 10.23 -3.27 -13.03
N GLN A 33 9.38 -3.02 -14.00
CA GLN A 33 8.95 -1.68 -14.37
C GLN A 33 7.55 -1.37 -13.81
N ILE A 34 7.53 -0.61 -12.75
CA ILE A 34 6.30 -0.05 -12.18
C ILE A 34 5.83 1.14 -13.01
N ILE A 35 4.55 1.19 -13.33
CA ILE A 35 3.90 2.35 -13.95
C ILE A 35 2.96 3.09 -12.99
N ILE A 36 2.32 2.39 -12.06
CA ILE A 36 1.49 3.01 -11.02
C ILE A 36 1.81 2.34 -9.68
N PHE A 37 1.99 3.15 -8.66
CA PHE A 37 2.14 2.73 -7.28
C PHE A 37 1.18 3.52 -6.38
N GLU A 38 0.39 2.83 -5.58
CA GLU A 38 -0.44 3.41 -4.53
C GLU A 38 -0.29 2.57 -3.26
N CYS A 39 0.02 3.23 -2.16
CA CYS A 39 0.09 2.60 -0.86
C CYS A 39 -0.58 3.49 0.18
N LYS A 40 -1.66 2.99 0.78
CA LYS A 40 -2.32 3.61 1.92
C LYS A 40 -2.10 2.73 3.13
N PHE A 41 -1.68 3.30 4.24
CA PHE A 41 -1.52 2.54 5.48
C PHE A 41 -1.68 3.41 6.71
N SER A 42 -2.09 2.76 7.80
CA SER A 42 -2.24 3.37 9.11
C SER A 42 -1.17 2.86 10.07
N THR A 43 -0.62 3.75 10.85
CA THR A 43 0.28 3.43 11.96
C THR A 43 -0.38 3.65 13.32
N LEU A 44 -1.70 3.93 13.34
CA LEU A 44 -2.44 4.26 14.58
C LEU A 44 -2.48 3.11 15.59
N ALA A 45 -2.45 1.86 15.11
CA ALA A 45 -2.46 0.67 15.97
C ALA A 45 -1.06 0.20 16.38
N PHE A 46 0.00 0.79 15.86
CA PHE A 46 1.36 0.43 16.23
C PHE A 46 1.72 1.02 17.59
N LEU A 47 2.39 0.21 18.41
CA LEU A 47 2.96 0.62 19.67
C LEU A 47 4.43 0.97 19.48
N ASP A 48 4.94 1.91 20.29
CA ASP A 48 6.37 2.27 20.35
C ASP A 48 7.00 2.69 19.01
N LEU A 49 6.23 3.44 18.19
CA LEU A 49 6.77 4.03 16.98
C LEU A 49 7.71 5.19 17.31
N ASP A 50 8.81 5.27 16.55
CA ASP A 50 9.67 6.45 16.59
C ASP A 50 8.99 7.67 15.92
N GLU A 51 9.53 8.85 16.17
CA GLU A 51 8.99 10.13 15.66
C GLU A 51 9.01 10.20 14.12
N GLU A 52 9.90 9.45 13.47
CA GLU A 52 10.00 9.40 12.02
C GLU A 52 8.69 8.92 11.39
N ILE A 53 8.06 7.92 12.00
CA ILE A 53 6.80 7.37 11.53
C ILE A 53 5.61 8.10 12.15
N GLY A 54 5.55 8.18 13.48
CA GLY A 54 4.42 8.76 14.20
C GLY A 54 3.11 7.99 14.03
N ASN A 55 2.05 8.46 14.69
CA ASN A 55 0.71 7.90 14.60
C ASN A 55 -0.12 8.63 13.54
N ARG A 56 -0.13 8.12 12.33
CA ARG A 56 -0.73 8.77 11.16
C ARG A 56 -1.38 7.80 10.20
N VAL A 57 -2.19 8.32 9.30
CA VAL A 57 -2.61 7.63 8.09
C VAL A 57 -1.85 8.23 6.91
N TYR A 58 -1.11 7.39 6.20
CA TYR A 58 -0.30 7.76 5.05
C TYR A 58 -0.97 7.34 3.75
N ILE A 59 -0.80 8.15 2.71
CA ILE A 59 -1.17 7.84 1.34
C ILE A 59 -0.01 8.26 0.44
N LEU A 60 0.62 7.28 -0.18
CA LEU A 60 1.76 7.43 -1.07
C LEU A 60 1.36 7.02 -2.48
N GLU A 61 1.54 7.90 -3.43
CA GLU A 61 1.16 7.68 -4.83
C GLU A 61 2.30 8.07 -5.75
N ALA A 62 2.54 7.26 -6.78
CA ALA A 62 3.50 7.58 -7.84
C ALA A 62 3.01 7.01 -9.17
N ARG A 63 3.16 7.78 -10.24
CA ARG A 63 2.80 7.39 -11.60
C ARG A 63 3.92 7.77 -12.55
N LEU A 64 4.37 6.80 -13.34
CA LEU A 64 5.32 7.04 -14.41
C LEU A 64 4.59 7.65 -15.61
N GLU A 65 5.00 8.83 -16.02
CA GLU A 65 4.46 9.56 -17.17
C GLU A 65 5.60 9.96 -18.11
N ASN A 66 5.73 9.24 -19.23
CA ASN A 66 6.79 9.46 -20.20
C ASN A 66 8.18 9.41 -19.56
N GLU A 67 8.81 10.57 -19.32
CA GLU A 67 10.19 10.69 -18.86
C GLU A 67 10.35 11.03 -17.39
N PHE A 68 9.25 11.14 -16.63
CA PHE A 68 9.29 11.49 -15.21
C PHE A 68 8.21 10.78 -14.42
N VAL A 69 8.35 10.83 -13.11
CA VAL A 69 7.36 10.30 -12.16
C VAL A 69 6.62 11.45 -11.51
N ASN A 70 5.29 11.45 -11.60
CA ASN A 70 4.45 12.29 -10.76
C ASN A 70 4.17 11.57 -9.45
N GLY A 71 4.56 12.16 -8.34
CA GLY A 71 4.37 11.61 -7.02
C GLY A 71 3.49 12.50 -6.14
N ARG A 72 2.89 11.89 -5.14
CA ARG A 72 2.13 12.58 -4.09
C ARG A 72 2.36 11.91 -2.75
N TYR A 73 2.66 12.72 -1.77
CA TYR A 73 2.83 12.33 -0.38
C TYR A 73 1.75 12.99 0.46
N ARG A 74 0.98 12.19 1.18
CA ARG A 74 -0.04 12.69 2.11
C ARG A 74 0.07 11.99 3.45
N HIS A 75 -0.14 12.73 4.52
CA HIS A 75 -0.50 12.12 5.79
C HIS A 75 -1.58 12.92 6.52
N ARG A 76 -2.35 12.20 7.32
CA ARG A 76 -3.35 12.76 8.24
C ARG A 76 -3.00 12.36 9.66
N SER A 77 -3.07 13.32 10.55
CA SER A 77 -2.83 13.14 11.98
C SER A 77 -3.94 13.79 12.79
N ARG A 78 -4.20 13.29 13.99
CA ARG A 78 -5.11 13.94 14.95
C ARG A 78 -4.42 15.07 15.72
N PHE A 79 -3.10 15.04 15.79
CA PHE A 79 -2.31 15.90 16.68
C PHE A 79 -1.45 16.91 15.92
N GLU A 80 -1.29 16.74 14.63
CA GLU A 80 -0.45 17.56 13.77
C GLU A 80 -1.24 18.02 12.54
N ASN A 81 -0.72 19.04 11.84
CA ASN A 81 -1.30 19.47 10.59
C ASN A 81 -1.23 18.34 9.54
N ASN A 82 -2.28 18.23 8.75
CA ASN A 82 -2.27 17.34 7.60
C ASN A 82 -1.27 17.86 6.56
N VAL A 83 -0.60 16.93 5.89
CA VAL A 83 0.34 17.21 4.81
C VAL A 83 -0.18 16.62 3.51
N ASP A 84 -0.07 17.38 2.43
CA ASP A 84 -0.43 16.97 1.08
C ASP A 84 0.50 17.70 0.09
N VAL A 85 1.47 16.96 -0.45
CA VAL A 85 2.51 17.51 -1.34
C VAL A 85 2.64 16.65 -2.57
N THR A 86 2.65 17.29 -3.74
CA THR A 86 2.99 16.67 -5.02
C THR A 86 4.44 16.96 -5.39
N PHE A 87 5.08 16.04 -6.11
CA PHE A 87 6.44 16.18 -6.58
C PHE A 87 6.64 15.54 -7.94
N LYS A 88 7.73 15.92 -8.62
CA LYS A 88 8.24 15.21 -9.78
C LYS A 88 9.58 14.57 -9.45
N ALA A 89 9.79 13.37 -9.96
CA ALA A 89 11.02 12.62 -9.76
C ALA A 89 11.50 11.96 -11.06
N GLU A 90 12.76 11.56 -11.08
CA GLU A 90 13.33 10.78 -12.15
C GLU A 90 12.73 9.36 -12.19
N PRO A 91 12.74 8.67 -13.36
CA PRO A 91 12.24 7.28 -13.46
C PRO A 91 12.90 6.31 -12.48
N SER A 92 14.13 6.56 -12.06
CA SER A 92 14.83 5.77 -11.03
C SER A 92 14.11 5.71 -9.69
N PHE A 93 13.15 6.62 -9.43
CA PHE A 93 12.27 6.54 -8.27
C PHE A 93 11.45 5.25 -8.26
N MET A 94 10.91 4.86 -9.43
CA MET A 94 10.15 3.61 -9.57
C MET A 94 11.05 2.37 -9.38
N GLU A 95 12.31 2.44 -9.82
CA GLU A 95 13.27 1.35 -9.58
C GLU A 95 13.56 1.15 -8.09
N ARG A 96 13.64 2.24 -7.32
CA ARG A 96 13.81 2.17 -5.88
C ARG A 96 12.57 1.61 -5.19
N LEU A 97 11.37 1.99 -5.62
CA LEU A 97 10.12 1.37 -5.15
C LEU A 97 10.11 -0.14 -5.42
N GLN A 98 10.52 -0.55 -6.61
CA GLN A 98 10.60 -1.97 -6.96
C GLN A 98 11.55 -2.74 -6.02
N ARG A 99 12.69 -2.17 -5.67
CA ARG A 99 13.60 -2.80 -4.70
C ARG A 99 12.93 -2.99 -3.34
N ILE A 100 12.22 -1.98 -2.83
CA ILE A 100 11.50 -2.08 -1.56
C ILE A 100 10.45 -3.20 -1.63
N ILE A 101 9.71 -3.30 -2.74
CA ILE A 101 8.70 -4.35 -2.94
C ILE A 101 9.36 -5.74 -2.92
N GLU A 102 10.50 -5.91 -3.56
CA GLU A 102 11.24 -7.18 -3.59
C GLU A 102 11.87 -7.53 -2.24
N GLU A 103 12.60 -6.60 -1.64
CA GLU A 103 13.31 -6.82 -0.36
C GLU A 103 12.37 -7.17 0.79
N HIS A 104 11.18 -6.59 0.80
CA HIS A 104 10.16 -6.86 1.82
C HIS A 104 9.08 -7.86 1.38
N ASN A 105 9.24 -8.46 0.19
CA ASN A 105 8.30 -9.44 -0.36
C ASN A 105 6.83 -8.96 -0.28
N LEU A 106 6.56 -7.75 -0.73
CA LEU A 106 5.23 -7.13 -0.62
C LEU A 106 4.19 -7.80 -1.52
N ALA A 107 4.60 -8.58 -2.51
CA ALA A 107 3.71 -9.36 -3.36
C ALA A 107 3.17 -10.64 -2.69
N LYS A 108 3.67 -11.05 -1.53
CA LYS A 108 3.28 -12.30 -0.85
C LYS A 108 1.79 -12.43 -0.58
N ASN A 109 1.12 -11.30 -0.32
CA ASN A 109 -0.32 -11.24 -0.04
C ASN A 109 -1.14 -10.81 -1.26
N ASN A 110 -0.54 -10.79 -2.46
CA ASN A 110 -1.23 -10.37 -3.67
C ASN A 110 -2.53 -11.15 -3.87
N GLY A 111 -3.61 -10.45 -4.16
CA GLY A 111 -4.94 -11.01 -4.36
C GLY A 111 -5.76 -11.21 -3.08
N VAL A 112 -5.18 -10.95 -1.90
CA VAL A 112 -5.90 -11.08 -0.62
C VAL A 112 -6.50 -9.73 -0.23
N CYS A 113 -7.84 -9.68 -0.12
CA CYS A 113 -8.58 -8.50 0.32
C CYS A 113 -9.46 -8.89 1.50
N VAL A 114 -9.19 -8.28 2.65
CA VAL A 114 -9.94 -8.53 3.89
C VAL A 114 -10.65 -7.24 4.30
N LYS A 115 -11.95 -7.34 4.56
CA LYS A 115 -12.75 -6.22 5.05
C LYS A 115 -13.61 -6.68 6.22
N VAL A 116 -13.55 -5.95 7.31
CA VAL A 116 -14.51 -6.05 8.41
C VAL A 116 -15.60 -5.01 8.18
N ASN A 117 -16.84 -5.46 7.99
CA ASN A 117 -17.98 -4.58 7.75
C ASN A 117 -18.31 -3.73 8.98
N GLY A 118 -18.71 -2.49 8.73
CA GLY A 118 -19.10 -1.57 9.79
C GLY A 118 -17.94 -0.88 10.52
N LEU A 119 -16.70 -1.22 10.20
CA LEU A 119 -15.52 -0.56 10.75
C LEU A 119 -14.87 0.37 9.72
N PRO A 120 -14.33 1.53 10.16
CA PRO A 120 -13.67 2.46 9.25
C PRO A 120 -12.34 1.92 8.73
N ASP A 121 -11.96 2.33 7.53
CA ASP A 121 -10.73 1.90 6.84
C ASP A 121 -9.46 2.60 7.38
N MET A 122 -9.48 3.09 8.61
CA MET A 122 -8.41 3.94 9.15
C MET A 122 -7.30 3.18 9.91
N TYR A 123 -7.41 1.87 10.02
CA TYR A 123 -6.44 1.05 10.80
C TYR A 123 -5.60 0.09 9.96
N GLY A 124 -5.95 -0.11 8.73
CA GLY A 124 -5.35 -1.12 7.88
C GLY A 124 -4.31 -0.61 6.89
N ALA A 125 -4.18 -1.35 5.81
CA ALA A 125 -3.34 -1.01 4.67
C ALA A 125 -3.95 -1.46 3.34
N LYS A 126 -3.57 -0.78 2.27
CA LYS A 126 -3.88 -1.13 0.89
C LYS A 126 -2.63 -0.89 0.05
N LEU A 127 -2.28 -1.87 -0.76
CA LEU A 127 -1.19 -1.76 -1.73
C LEU A 127 -1.72 -2.10 -3.12
N MET A 128 -1.47 -1.20 -4.07
CA MET A 128 -1.74 -1.42 -5.49
C MET A 128 -0.51 -1.03 -6.29
N VAL A 129 -0.02 -1.95 -7.11
CA VAL A 129 1.10 -1.71 -8.01
C VAL A 129 0.76 -2.26 -9.39
N ASP A 130 0.78 -1.42 -10.40
CA ASP A 130 0.62 -1.80 -11.79
C ASP A 130 1.96 -1.76 -12.51
N TYR A 131 2.25 -2.82 -13.25
CA TYR A 131 3.49 -3.00 -14.00
C TYR A 131 3.27 -2.84 -15.51
N ALA A 132 4.30 -2.44 -16.21
CA ALA A 132 4.27 -2.31 -17.69
C ALA A 132 3.93 -3.62 -18.40
N SER A 133 4.23 -4.76 -17.79
CA SER A 133 3.86 -6.10 -18.28
C SER A 133 2.37 -6.41 -18.24
N GLY A 134 1.57 -5.60 -17.51
CA GLY A 134 0.18 -5.90 -17.17
C GLY A 134 0.03 -6.70 -15.87
N GLU A 135 1.13 -7.14 -15.26
CA GLU A 135 1.09 -7.71 -13.91
C GLU A 135 0.62 -6.67 -12.89
N ARG A 136 0.01 -7.15 -11.81
CA ARG A 136 -0.51 -6.29 -10.75
C ARG A 136 -0.31 -6.92 -9.38
N ILE A 137 0.04 -6.10 -8.40
CA ILE A 137 -0.13 -6.38 -6.98
C ILE A 137 -1.36 -5.62 -6.50
N TYR A 138 -2.27 -6.32 -5.86
CA TYR A 138 -3.40 -5.72 -5.18
C TYR A 138 -3.72 -6.50 -3.90
N THR A 139 -3.58 -5.84 -2.76
CA THR A 139 -3.91 -6.40 -1.45
C THR A 139 -4.43 -5.31 -0.54
N SER A 140 -5.39 -5.66 0.31
CA SER A 140 -5.99 -4.72 1.25
C SER A 140 -6.48 -5.43 2.50
N ASN A 141 -6.39 -4.72 3.62
CA ASN A 141 -7.01 -5.10 4.88
C ASN A 141 -7.39 -3.81 5.61
N ASN A 142 -8.66 -3.65 5.98
CA ASN A 142 -9.12 -2.41 6.61
C ASN A 142 -8.88 -2.34 8.12
N GLN A 143 -8.38 -3.40 8.75
CA GLN A 143 -8.15 -3.45 10.19
C GLN A 143 -6.72 -3.77 10.56
N ASP A 144 -5.97 -4.41 9.67
CA ASP A 144 -4.61 -4.84 9.94
C ASP A 144 -3.65 -4.27 8.89
N ASN A 145 -2.57 -3.64 9.36
CA ASN A 145 -1.51 -3.17 8.50
C ASN A 145 -0.51 -4.31 8.29
N PHE A 146 -0.54 -4.91 7.10
CA PHE A 146 0.33 -6.01 6.71
C PHE A 146 1.78 -5.59 6.38
N LEU A 147 2.07 -4.28 6.37
CA LEU A 147 3.41 -3.78 6.08
C LEU A 147 4.30 -3.87 7.32
N SER A 148 5.55 -4.28 7.14
CA SER A 148 6.55 -4.22 8.20
C SER A 148 6.97 -2.77 8.49
N VAL A 149 7.40 -2.51 9.71
CA VAL A 149 7.94 -1.19 10.09
C VAL A 149 9.14 -0.81 9.20
N SER A 150 9.98 -1.77 8.85
CA SER A 150 11.13 -1.56 7.97
C SER A 150 10.70 -1.13 6.56
N ALA A 151 9.70 -1.79 5.96
CA ALA A 151 9.15 -1.40 4.66
C ALA A 151 8.55 0.00 4.71
N ILE A 152 7.79 0.31 5.76
CA ILE A 152 7.21 1.64 5.98
C ILE A 152 8.30 2.71 6.01
N LYS A 153 9.34 2.52 6.80
CA LYS A 153 10.46 3.47 6.91
C LYS A 153 11.12 3.73 5.56
N GLU A 154 11.42 2.70 4.81
CA GLU A 154 12.06 2.84 3.50
C GLU A 154 11.18 3.57 2.51
N MET A 155 9.88 3.26 2.44
CA MET A 155 8.94 3.99 1.59
C MET A 155 8.82 5.45 2.00
N LEU A 156 8.67 5.75 3.28
CA LEU A 156 8.56 7.12 3.77
C LEU A 156 9.84 7.93 3.47
N ARG A 157 11.01 7.36 3.67
CA ARG A 157 12.29 8.02 3.35
C ARG A 157 12.41 8.32 1.86
N LEU A 158 12.04 7.37 1.01
CA LEU A 158 12.07 7.56 -0.45
C LEU A 158 11.18 8.73 -0.89
N PHE A 159 9.93 8.77 -0.40
CA PHE A 159 9.00 9.84 -0.73
C PHE A 159 9.41 11.18 -0.13
N ARG A 160 9.76 11.22 1.14
CA ARG A 160 10.13 12.47 1.84
C ARG A 160 11.38 13.12 1.28
N LYS A 161 12.30 12.34 0.74
CA LYS A 161 13.50 12.85 0.07
C LYS A 161 13.16 13.73 -1.14
N GLN A 162 11.98 13.55 -1.73
CA GLN A 162 11.52 14.36 -2.87
C GLN A 162 10.87 15.68 -2.44
N LEU A 163 10.58 15.86 -1.16
CA LEU A 163 9.84 17.02 -0.65
C LEU A 163 10.73 18.21 -0.25
N SER A 164 12.00 18.03 -0.24
CA SER A 164 12.99 19.06 0.10
C SER A 164 13.48 19.84 -1.12
#